data_71c755baa2916f303b37f1cde2cb4bdb
#
_entry.id   71c755baa2916f303b37f1cde2cb4bdb
#
_cell.length_a   1.000
_cell.length_b   1.000
_cell.length_c   1.000
_cell.angle_alpha   90.00
_cell.angle_beta   90.00
_cell.angle_gamma   90.00
#
_symmetry.space_group_name_H-M   'P 1'
#
loop_
_entity.id
_entity.type
_entity.pdbx_description
1 polymer ?
#
loop_
_entity_poly.entity_id
_entity_poly.type
_entity_poly.pdbx_seq_one_letter_code
_entity_poly.pdbx_strand_id
1 'polypeptide(L)'
;MSGHSHAKTVKHQKELDAKKRGKVFSKVTRLISVAVKEGGSNPDTNPKLRLAFETAKKWNMPKENIERAISRMSGESSTESLEEVIFEGFGPGGIAVMVEGITDNKNRTIGEVKQIFNQNQGKLAGEGAVKWLFEKRGAITIKPKEQLKMKNKDELELTAIESGAEDIYWYDDTLDVYTKPDDLEAVKQKLEEKEIKVDSTSIDLVPKEEVSLNDADKAACQKLFDALDENDSVQNIYSNLKM
;
A
#
# COMPACT_ATOMS: atom_id res chain seq x y z
N MET A 1 -9.01 16.14 8.71
CA MET A 1 -9.51 14.74 8.76
C MET A 1 -9.24 14.12 7.40
N SER A 2 -8.64 13.32 7.29
CA SER A 2 -7.72 12.27 7.05
C SER A 2 -8.00 11.43 5.79
N GLY A 3 -7.16 11.58 4.79
CA GLY A 3 -7.12 10.72 3.63
C GLY A 3 -6.53 9.36 3.92
N HIS A 4 -7.36 8.38 4.17
CA HIS A 4 -6.89 7.01 4.11
C HIS A 4 -6.68 6.62 2.65
N SER A 5 -5.51 6.07 2.34
CA SER A 5 -5.32 5.39 1.08
C SER A 5 -6.39 4.30 0.98
N HIS A 6 -7.30 4.41 0.01
CA HIS A 6 -8.40 3.48 -0.18
C HIS A 6 -7.90 2.03 -0.35
N ALA A 7 -6.67 1.84 -0.81
CA ALA A 7 -6.01 0.54 -0.90
C ALA A 7 -5.92 -0.18 0.46
N LYS A 8 -5.77 0.54 1.57
CA LYS A 8 -5.81 -0.07 2.90
C LYS A 8 -7.21 -0.58 3.27
N THR A 9 -8.23 0.15 2.91
CA THR A 9 -9.63 -0.20 3.26
C THR A 9 -10.11 -1.46 2.54
N VAL A 10 -9.77 -1.62 1.27
CA VAL A 10 -10.11 -2.82 0.49
C VAL A 10 -9.38 -4.06 1.03
N LYS A 11 -8.17 -3.89 1.55
CA LYS A 11 -7.37 -5.01 2.10
C LYS A 11 -7.87 -5.55 3.44
N HIS A 12 -8.57 -4.76 4.23
CA HIS A 12 -8.93 -5.14 5.61
C HIS A 12 -10.24 -5.94 5.75
N GLN A 13 -11.08 -6.03 4.72
CA GLN A 13 -12.46 -6.52 4.90
C GLN A 13 -12.76 -7.94 4.46
N LYS A 14 -11.83 -8.78 4.04
CA LYS A 14 -12.19 -10.12 3.53
C LYS A 14 -11.34 -11.25 4.09
N GLU A 15 -11.99 -12.22 4.74
CA GLU A 15 -11.49 -13.59 4.85
C GLU A 15 -11.17 -14.11 3.45
N LEU A 16 -9.91 -14.45 3.22
CA LEU A 16 -9.41 -14.75 1.87
C LEU A 16 -9.73 -16.18 1.47
N ASP A 17 -10.58 -16.35 0.49
CA ASP A 17 -10.66 -17.60 -0.29
C ASP A 17 -9.28 -17.98 -0.85
N ALA A 18 -9.03 -19.28 -1.08
CA ALA A 18 -7.74 -19.78 -1.56
C ALA A 18 -7.26 -19.07 -2.85
N LYS A 19 -8.20 -18.69 -3.74
CA LYS A 19 -7.91 -17.93 -4.97
C LYS A 19 -7.36 -16.54 -4.67
N LYS A 20 -7.90 -15.85 -3.65
CA LYS A 20 -7.42 -14.52 -3.22
C LYS A 20 -6.06 -14.60 -2.57
N ARG A 21 -5.77 -15.66 -1.79
CA ARG A 21 -4.43 -15.90 -1.22
C ARG A 21 -3.37 -16.05 -2.30
N GLY A 22 -3.66 -16.84 -3.35
CA GLY A 22 -2.75 -17.02 -4.47
C GLY A 22 -2.39 -15.70 -5.15
N LYS A 23 -3.39 -14.82 -5.35
CA LYS A 23 -3.19 -13.50 -5.94
C LYS A 23 -2.33 -12.59 -5.07
N VAL A 24 -2.62 -12.53 -3.77
CA VAL A 24 -1.81 -11.76 -2.82
C VAL A 24 -0.37 -12.27 -2.80
N PHE A 25 -0.17 -13.58 -2.78
CA PHE A 25 1.19 -14.15 -2.82
C PHE A 25 1.92 -13.82 -4.12
N SER A 26 1.22 -13.77 -5.27
CA SER A 26 1.80 -13.32 -6.53
C SER A 26 2.26 -11.86 -6.45
N LYS A 27 1.41 -10.96 -5.93
CA LYS A 27 1.75 -9.55 -5.73
C LYS A 27 2.97 -9.39 -4.81
N VAL A 28 2.98 -10.07 -3.66
CA VAL A 28 4.10 -10.02 -2.70
C VAL A 28 5.38 -10.59 -3.31
N THR A 29 5.28 -11.67 -4.11
CA THR A 29 6.44 -12.22 -4.83
C THR A 29 7.06 -11.19 -5.76
N ARG A 30 6.24 -10.42 -6.51
CA ARG A 30 6.74 -9.33 -7.38
C ARG A 30 7.42 -8.22 -6.57
N LEU A 31 6.84 -7.82 -5.42
CA LEU A 31 7.47 -6.85 -4.51
C LEU A 31 8.85 -7.32 -4.05
N ILE A 32 8.97 -8.56 -3.59
CA ILE A 32 10.26 -9.15 -3.20
C ILE A 32 11.22 -9.15 -4.38
N SER A 33 10.78 -9.57 -5.56
CA SER A 33 11.61 -9.67 -6.76
C SER A 33 12.20 -8.32 -7.16
N VAL A 34 11.38 -7.26 -7.20
CA VAL A 34 11.86 -5.91 -7.54
C VAL A 34 12.80 -5.39 -6.45
N ALA A 35 12.46 -5.58 -5.18
CA ALA A 35 13.30 -5.15 -4.08
C ALA A 35 14.71 -5.80 -4.14
N VAL A 36 14.78 -7.11 -4.42
CA VAL A 36 16.05 -7.84 -4.57
C VAL A 36 16.84 -7.31 -5.76
N LYS A 37 16.18 -7.06 -6.90
CA LYS A 37 16.82 -6.53 -8.12
C LYS A 37 17.46 -5.17 -7.88
N GLU A 38 16.82 -4.30 -7.11
CA GLU A 38 17.28 -2.93 -6.88
C GLU A 38 18.31 -2.80 -5.76
N GLY A 39 18.13 -3.55 -4.66
CA GLY A 39 18.95 -3.38 -3.45
C GLY A 39 19.65 -4.63 -2.94
N GLY A 40 19.57 -5.74 -3.69
CA GLY A 40 20.17 -7.01 -3.27
C GLY A 40 19.31 -7.81 -2.29
N SER A 41 19.76 -9.04 -1.98
CA SER A 41 18.99 -10.04 -1.23
C SER A 41 19.11 -9.92 0.31
N ASN A 42 19.89 -8.95 0.82
CA ASN A 42 20.04 -8.77 2.26
C ASN A 42 19.03 -7.73 2.80
N PRO A 43 18.07 -8.13 3.64
CA PRO A 43 17.07 -7.21 4.20
C PRO A 43 17.64 -6.16 5.16
N ASP A 44 18.82 -6.41 5.77
CA ASP A 44 19.45 -5.44 6.68
C ASP A 44 19.95 -4.20 5.94
N THR A 45 20.35 -4.36 4.68
CA THR A 45 20.84 -3.29 3.81
C THR A 45 19.83 -2.84 2.76
N ASN A 46 18.69 -3.52 2.65
CA ASN A 46 17.67 -3.25 1.66
C ASN A 46 16.30 -2.92 2.32
N PRO A 47 15.98 -1.63 2.57
CA PRO A 47 14.73 -1.21 3.19
C PRO A 47 13.47 -1.66 2.40
N LYS A 48 13.51 -1.65 1.06
CA LYS A 48 12.40 -2.12 0.21
C LYS A 48 12.13 -3.61 0.47
N LEU A 49 13.18 -4.43 0.56
CA LEU A 49 13.03 -5.86 0.84
C LEU A 49 12.48 -6.11 2.24
N ARG A 50 12.87 -5.29 3.21
CA ARG A 50 12.35 -5.36 4.58
C ARG A 50 10.85 -5.11 4.62
N LEU A 51 10.36 -4.04 3.95
CA LEU A 51 8.93 -3.75 3.83
C LEU A 51 8.17 -4.86 3.08
N ALA A 52 8.79 -5.44 2.04
CA ALA A 52 8.19 -6.58 1.33
C ALA A 52 8.07 -7.81 2.24
N PHE A 53 9.04 -8.06 3.13
CA PHE A 53 8.97 -9.13 4.12
C PHE A 53 7.89 -8.89 5.18
N GLU A 54 7.73 -7.67 5.65
CA GLU A 54 6.63 -7.32 6.56
C GLU A 54 5.27 -7.57 5.91
N THR A 55 5.14 -7.19 4.64
CA THR A 55 3.94 -7.50 3.85
C THR A 55 3.73 -9.01 3.72
N ALA A 56 4.78 -9.79 3.44
CA ALA A 56 4.71 -11.24 3.36
C ALA A 56 4.26 -11.88 4.68
N LYS A 57 4.82 -11.42 5.81
CA LYS A 57 4.43 -11.87 7.16
C LYS A 57 2.97 -11.55 7.47
N LYS A 58 2.51 -10.35 7.14
CA LYS A 58 1.11 -9.93 7.34
C LYS A 58 0.12 -10.88 6.66
N TRP A 59 0.48 -11.38 5.47
CA TRP A 59 -0.34 -12.31 4.71
C TRP A 59 -0.05 -13.80 5.01
N ASN A 60 0.77 -14.09 6.04
CA ASN A 60 1.19 -15.44 6.39
C ASN A 60 1.77 -16.21 5.19
N MET A 61 2.57 -15.54 4.36
CA MET A 61 3.23 -16.17 3.22
C MET A 61 4.26 -17.19 3.71
N PRO A 62 4.24 -18.44 3.20
CA PRO A 62 5.22 -19.45 3.60
C PRO A 62 6.65 -19.00 3.32
N LYS A 63 7.56 -19.31 4.25
CA LYS A 63 8.98 -18.95 4.14
C LYS A 63 9.61 -19.46 2.84
N GLU A 64 9.26 -20.67 2.43
CA GLU A 64 9.72 -21.27 1.17
C GLU A 64 9.37 -20.42 -0.07
N ASN A 65 8.20 -19.76 -0.07
CA ASN A 65 7.79 -18.88 -1.17
C ASN A 65 8.63 -17.60 -1.19
N ILE A 66 8.95 -17.07 -0.02
CA ILE A 66 9.83 -15.89 0.12
C ILE A 66 11.22 -16.23 -0.38
N GLU A 67 11.81 -17.33 0.10
CA GLU A 67 13.15 -17.80 -0.30
C GLU A 67 13.23 -18.09 -1.81
N ARG A 68 12.16 -18.67 -2.37
CA ARG A 68 12.08 -18.92 -3.81
C ARG A 68 12.03 -17.62 -4.62
N ALA A 69 11.30 -16.59 -4.14
CA ALA A 69 11.25 -15.29 -4.80
C ALA A 69 12.64 -14.62 -4.81
N ILE A 70 13.37 -14.67 -3.70
CA ILE A 70 14.74 -14.14 -3.60
C ILE A 70 15.68 -14.89 -4.55
N SER A 71 15.66 -16.23 -4.50
CA SER A 71 16.59 -17.07 -5.29
C SER A 71 16.40 -16.89 -6.80
N ARG A 72 15.17 -16.67 -7.26
CA ARG A 72 14.89 -16.39 -8.69
C ARG A 72 15.59 -15.12 -9.17
N MET A 73 15.71 -14.10 -8.33
CA MET A 73 16.28 -12.82 -8.70
C MET A 73 17.78 -12.70 -8.43
N SER A 74 18.33 -13.57 -7.55
CA SER A 74 19.75 -13.61 -7.23
C SER A 74 20.58 -14.43 -8.22
N GLY A 75 19.93 -15.19 -9.13
CA GLY A 75 20.61 -16.01 -10.14
C GLY A 75 20.92 -15.21 -11.42
N GLU A 76 22.06 -15.50 -12.06
CA GLU A 76 22.50 -14.88 -13.32
C GLU A 76 21.54 -15.09 -14.51
N SER A 77 20.52 -15.93 -14.35
CA SER A 77 19.55 -16.30 -15.39
C SER A 77 18.18 -15.61 -15.22
N SER A 78 18.06 -14.57 -14.40
CA SER A 78 16.75 -13.92 -14.25
C SER A 78 16.36 -13.18 -15.53
N THR A 79 15.55 -13.83 -16.37
CA THR A 79 14.99 -13.27 -17.60
C THR A 79 13.79 -12.38 -17.35
N GLU A 80 13.24 -12.35 -16.13
CA GLU A 80 12.07 -11.54 -15.78
C GLU A 80 12.50 -10.09 -15.55
N SER A 81 12.18 -9.24 -16.52
CA SER A 81 12.42 -7.80 -16.44
C SER A 81 11.28 -7.09 -15.72
N LEU A 82 11.07 -7.39 -14.43
CA LEU A 82 10.09 -6.67 -13.62
C LEU A 82 10.52 -5.22 -13.41
N GLU A 83 9.58 -4.30 -13.58
CA GLU A 83 9.73 -2.87 -13.33
C GLU A 83 8.55 -2.29 -12.56
N GLU A 84 8.81 -1.29 -11.71
CA GLU A 84 7.78 -0.50 -11.06
C GLU A 84 7.16 0.46 -12.07
N VAL A 85 5.83 0.60 -12.01
CA VAL A 85 5.07 1.52 -12.86
C VAL A 85 4.07 2.30 -12.02
N ILE A 86 3.85 3.55 -12.39
CA ILE A 86 2.83 4.41 -11.78
C ILE A 86 1.89 4.86 -12.88
N PHE A 87 0.61 4.72 -12.66
CA PHE A 87 -0.44 5.22 -13.53
C PHE A 87 -1.27 6.25 -12.78
N GLU A 88 -1.61 7.31 -13.48
CA GLU A 88 -2.39 8.43 -12.97
C GLU A 88 -3.71 8.51 -13.72
N GLY A 89 -4.79 8.84 -13.02
CA GLY A 89 -6.10 8.94 -13.65
C GLY A 89 -7.12 9.65 -12.80
N PHE A 90 -8.28 9.82 -13.40
CA PHE A 90 -9.47 10.35 -12.75
C PHE A 90 -10.52 9.25 -12.68
N GLY A 91 -11.10 9.06 -11.50
CA GLY A 91 -12.22 8.14 -11.26
C GLY A 91 -13.58 8.84 -11.37
N PRO A 92 -14.67 8.09 -11.09
CA PRO A 92 -16.01 8.63 -11.01
C PRO A 92 -16.07 9.85 -10.07
N GLY A 93 -16.91 10.82 -10.39
CA GLY A 93 -16.99 12.06 -9.61
C GLY A 93 -15.76 12.96 -9.69
N GLY A 94 -14.79 12.64 -10.57
CA GLY A 94 -13.58 13.44 -10.79
C GLY A 94 -12.50 13.26 -9.73
N ILE A 95 -12.57 12.22 -8.90
CA ILE A 95 -11.51 11.92 -7.93
C ILE A 95 -10.18 11.62 -8.63
N ALA A 96 -9.09 12.03 -8.01
CA ALA A 96 -7.74 11.65 -8.42
C ALA A 96 -7.45 10.22 -7.98
N VAL A 97 -6.86 9.43 -8.88
CA VAL A 97 -6.47 8.05 -8.62
C VAL A 97 -5.03 7.83 -9.06
N MET A 98 -4.21 7.30 -8.14
CA MET A 98 -2.86 6.83 -8.39
C MET A 98 -2.84 5.32 -8.28
N VAL A 99 -2.22 4.64 -9.25
CA VAL A 99 -2.10 3.18 -9.27
C VAL A 99 -0.61 2.84 -9.37
N GLU A 100 -0.09 2.22 -8.34
CA GLU A 100 1.25 1.62 -8.37
C GLU A 100 1.17 0.17 -8.83
N GLY A 101 2.08 -0.23 -9.67
CA GLY A 101 2.14 -1.59 -10.19
C GLY A 101 3.56 -2.11 -10.36
N ILE A 102 3.66 -3.43 -10.53
CA ILE A 102 4.89 -4.10 -10.93
C ILE A 102 4.56 -5.00 -12.12
N THR A 103 5.27 -4.79 -13.20
CA THR A 103 5.01 -5.51 -14.46
C THR A 103 6.29 -5.94 -15.16
N ASP A 104 6.17 -6.98 -15.97
CA ASP A 104 7.16 -7.43 -16.95
C ASP A 104 6.96 -6.75 -18.32
N ASN A 105 5.80 -6.07 -18.54
CA ASN A 105 5.47 -5.44 -19.80
C ASN A 105 4.59 -4.20 -19.58
N LYS A 106 5.24 -3.03 -19.52
CA LYS A 106 4.59 -1.73 -19.31
C LYS A 106 3.48 -1.43 -20.33
N ASN A 107 3.71 -1.73 -21.61
CA ASN A 107 2.73 -1.42 -22.65
C ASN A 107 1.44 -2.24 -22.52
N ARG A 108 1.57 -3.54 -22.19
CA ARG A 108 0.42 -4.39 -21.91
C ARG A 108 -0.36 -3.84 -20.71
N THR A 109 0.33 -3.54 -19.62
CA THR A 109 -0.31 -3.08 -18.38
C THR A 109 -0.96 -1.71 -18.55
N ILE A 110 -0.37 -0.78 -19.31
CA ILE A 110 -1.03 0.50 -19.67
C ILE A 110 -2.35 0.23 -20.38
N GLY A 111 -2.38 -0.70 -21.34
CA GLY A 111 -3.59 -1.05 -22.09
C GLY A 111 -4.68 -1.61 -21.18
N GLU A 112 -4.31 -2.54 -20.29
CA GLU A 112 -5.21 -3.17 -19.31
C GLU A 112 -5.78 -2.14 -18.33
N VAL A 113 -4.92 -1.33 -17.70
CA VAL A 113 -5.33 -0.29 -16.75
C VAL A 113 -6.23 0.74 -17.43
N LYS A 114 -5.89 1.20 -18.64
CA LYS A 114 -6.72 2.12 -19.42
C LYS A 114 -8.10 1.55 -19.70
N GLN A 115 -8.18 0.27 -20.04
CA GLN A 115 -9.45 -0.41 -20.27
C GLN A 115 -10.29 -0.47 -18.99
N ILE A 116 -9.67 -0.79 -17.84
CA ILE A 116 -10.35 -0.83 -16.53
C ILE A 116 -10.93 0.54 -16.18
N PHE A 117 -10.13 1.62 -16.31
CA PHE A 117 -10.63 2.98 -16.08
C PHE A 117 -11.85 3.29 -16.96
N ASN A 118 -11.73 3.06 -18.27
CA ASN A 118 -12.80 3.38 -19.23
C ASN A 118 -14.09 2.60 -18.96
N GLN A 119 -13.99 1.33 -18.57
CA GLN A 119 -15.16 0.48 -18.24
C GLN A 119 -15.85 0.88 -16.94
N ASN A 120 -15.14 1.59 -16.05
CA ASN A 120 -15.62 1.99 -14.73
C ASN A 120 -15.76 3.51 -14.58
N GLN A 121 -16.16 4.21 -15.64
CA GLN A 121 -16.46 5.66 -15.64
C GLN A 121 -15.24 6.53 -15.24
N GLY A 122 -14.06 6.02 -15.37
CA GLY A 122 -12.81 6.74 -15.14
C GLY A 122 -12.07 7.03 -16.43
N LYS A 123 -10.94 7.71 -16.32
CA LYS A 123 -10.06 8.05 -17.43
C LYS A 123 -8.61 7.98 -16.99
N LEU A 124 -7.80 7.16 -17.66
CA LEU A 124 -6.36 7.19 -17.50
C LEU A 124 -5.82 8.53 -18.03
N ALA A 125 -4.95 9.18 -17.25
CA ALA A 125 -4.32 10.45 -17.60
C ALA A 125 -2.84 10.27 -17.89
N GLY A 126 -2.18 11.34 -18.32
CA GLY A 126 -0.73 11.36 -18.48
C GLY A 126 -0.01 11.52 -17.16
N GLU A 127 1.30 11.28 -17.19
CA GLU A 127 2.19 11.46 -16.04
C GLU A 127 2.14 12.91 -15.53
N GLY A 128 2.08 13.08 -14.21
CA GLY A 128 1.99 14.37 -13.53
C GLY A 128 0.59 14.98 -13.46
N ALA A 129 -0.44 14.30 -14.00
CA ALA A 129 -1.80 14.82 -14.02
C ALA A 129 -2.41 14.96 -12.62
N VAL A 130 -2.15 14.00 -11.73
CA VAL A 130 -2.72 13.96 -10.36
C VAL A 130 -1.67 13.76 -9.27
N LYS A 131 -0.44 13.39 -9.59
CA LYS A 131 0.64 13.11 -8.63
C LYS A 131 0.87 14.25 -7.64
N TRP A 132 0.74 15.49 -8.05
CA TRP A 132 0.92 16.68 -7.23
C TRP A 132 -0.13 16.84 -6.10
N LEU A 133 -1.27 16.15 -6.24
CA LEU A 133 -2.32 16.08 -5.23
C LEU A 133 -1.98 15.14 -4.06
N PHE A 134 -0.91 14.36 -4.19
CA PHE A 134 -0.50 13.39 -3.19
C PHE A 134 0.86 13.73 -2.62
N GLU A 135 1.10 13.26 -1.42
CA GLU A 135 2.36 13.33 -0.71
C GLU A 135 2.80 11.93 -0.30
N LYS A 136 4.09 11.64 -0.47
CA LYS A 136 4.66 10.37 -0.05
C LYS A 136 4.95 10.41 1.43
N ARG A 137 4.34 9.53 2.22
CA ARG A 137 4.53 9.43 3.66
C ARG A 137 4.83 8.01 4.12
N GLY A 138 5.56 7.88 5.20
CA GLY A 138 5.63 6.64 5.96
C GLY A 138 4.30 6.44 6.70
N ALA A 139 3.78 5.23 6.72
CA ALA A 139 2.55 4.87 7.43
C ALA A 139 2.79 3.68 8.35
N ILE A 140 2.43 3.83 9.62
CA ILE A 140 2.49 2.79 10.64
C ILE A 140 1.06 2.52 11.11
N THR A 141 0.62 1.28 10.96
CA THR A 141 -0.73 0.86 11.37
C THR A 141 -0.67 0.17 12.72
N ILE A 142 -1.52 0.60 13.65
CA ILE A 142 -1.62 0.08 15.01
C ILE A 142 -3.07 -0.34 15.27
N LYS A 143 -3.27 -1.53 15.82
CA LYS A 143 -4.58 -2.02 16.26
C LYS A 143 -4.68 -1.93 17.78
N PRO A 144 -5.47 -1.00 18.34
CA PRO A 144 -5.59 -0.80 19.79
C PRO A 144 -6.02 -2.04 20.55
N LYS A 145 -6.89 -2.85 19.97
CA LYS A 145 -7.38 -4.11 20.61
C LYS A 145 -6.26 -5.13 20.87
N GLU A 146 -5.13 -5.00 20.18
CA GLU A 146 -3.96 -5.86 20.36
C GLU A 146 -2.92 -5.27 21.32
N GLN A 147 -3.16 -4.06 21.86
CA GLN A 147 -2.25 -3.39 22.78
C GLN A 147 -2.52 -3.85 24.23
N LEU A 148 -1.57 -4.55 24.83
CA LEU A 148 -1.71 -5.14 26.17
C LEU A 148 -1.67 -4.10 27.29
N LYS A 149 -1.01 -2.96 27.09
CA LYS A 149 -0.72 -1.98 28.15
C LYS A 149 -1.44 -0.64 27.99
N MET A 150 -1.89 -0.26 26.78
CA MET A 150 -2.57 1.00 26.56
C MET A 150 -4.04 0.94 26.96
N LYS A 151 -4.46 1.88 27.82
CA LYS A 151 -5.80 1.87 28.41
C LYS A 151 -6.84 2.62 27.60
N ASN A 152 -6.43 3.60 26.79
CA ASN A 152 -7.34 4.43 25.99
C ASN A 152 -6.69 4.95 24.70
N LYS A 153 -7.52 5.54 23.82
CA LYS A 153 -7.09 6.09 22.53
C LYS A 153 -6.15 7.29 22.71
N ASP A 154 -6.44 8.16 23.65
CA ASP A 154 -5.68 9.41 23.88
C ASP A 154 -4.24 9.11 24.30
N GLU A 155 -4.02 8.08 25.12
CA GLU A 155 -2.69 7.64 25.52
C GLU A 155 -1.88 7.11 24.32
N LEU A 156 -2.53 6.39 23.40
CA LEU A 156 -1.90 5.88 22.20
C LEU A 156 -1.56 7.01 21.23
N GLU A 157 -2.45 7.98 21.05
CA GLU A 157 -2.21 9.19 20.25
C GLU A 157 -1.01 9.98 20.77
N LEU A 158 -1.01 10.27 22.08
CA LEU A 158 0.08 11.02 22.72
C LEU A 158 1.43 10.29 22.52
N THR A 159 1.42 8.97 22.72
CA THR A 159 2.62 8.14 22.54
C THR A 159 3.11 8.15 21.10
N ALA A 160 2.20 8.14 20.11
CA ALA A 160 2.56 8.24 18.70
C ALA A 160 3.19 9.60 18.38
N ILE A 161 2.61 10.70 18.86
CA ILE A 161 3.13 12.07 18.69
C ILE A 161 4.54 12.19 19.30
N GLU A 162 4.72 11.76 20.56
CA GLU A 162 6.01 11.77 21.25
C GLU A 162 7.06 10.91 20.55
N SER A 163 6.64 9.86 19.82
CA SER A 163 7.54 9.00 19.04
C SER A 163 8.00 9.64 17.74
N GLY A 164 7.36 10.74 17.31
CA GLY A 164 7.74 11.51 16.13
C GLY A 164 6.74 11.39 14.97
N ALA A 165 5.47 11.09 15.26
CA ALA A 165 4.40 11.16 14.26
C ALA A 165 4.26 12.61 13.75
N GLU A 166 4.17 12.79 12.42
CA GLU A 166 3.78 14.07 11.83
C GLU A 166 2.27 14.26 11.84
N ASP A 167 1.54 13.13 11.71
CA ASP A 167 0.09 13.12 11.69
C ASP A 167 -0.44 11.78 12.18
N ILE A 168 -1.67 11.75 12.70
CA ILE A 168 -2.32 10.55 13.21
C ILE A 168 -3.78 10.52 12.80
N TYR A 169 -4.29 9.34 12.44
CA TYR A 169 -5.65 9.18 11.99
C TYR A 169 -6.28 7.90 12.48
N TRP A 170 -7.51 8.03 12.97
CA TRP A 170 -8.34 6.90 13.33
C TRP A 170 -9.23 6.49 12.17
N TYR A 171 -9.18 5.21 11.84
CA TYR A 171 -10.13 4.57 10.96
C TYR A 171 -10.76 3.41 11.72
N ASP A 172 -12.04 3.52 12.04
CA ASP A 172 -12.73 2.60 12.96
C ASP A 172 -11.94 2.37 14.26
N ASP A 173 -11.43 1.15 14.43
CA ASP A 173 -10.62 0.72 15.57
C ASP A 173 -9.11 0.62 15.23
N THR A 174 -8.64 1.30 14.20
CA THR A 174 -7.24 1.28 13.77
C THR A 174 -6.66 2.68 13.81
N LEU A 175 -5.48 2.84 14.39
CA LEU A 175 -4.69 4.07 14.35
C LEU A 175 -3.66 3.95 13.24
N ASP A 176 -3.69 4.87 12.28
CA ASP A 176 -2.63 5.09 11.33
C ASP A 176 -1.79 6.30 11.76
N VAL A 177 -0.49 6.06 11.90
CA VAL A 177 0.53 7.06 12.26
C VAL A 177 1.33 7.38 11.01
N TYR A 178 1.35 8.66 10.63
CA TYR A 178 2.10 9.12 9.47
C TYR A 178 3.40 9.79 9.86
N THR A 179 4.44 9.54 9.07
CA THR A 179 5.79 10.07 9.25
C THR A 179 6.35 10.54 7.93
N LYS A 180 7.50 11.20 7.93
CA LYS A 180 8.31 11.28 6.71
C LYS A 180 8.75 9.88 6.31
N PRO A 181 8.93 9.62 5.00
CA PRO A 181 9.41 8.32 4.55
C PRO A 181 10.71 7.87 5.21
N ASP A 182 11.64 8.80 5.39
CA ASP A 182 12.96 8.53 5.98
C ASP A 182 12.92 8.26 7.50
N ASP A 183 11.90 8.79 8.20
CA ASP A 183 11.73 8.65 9.64
C ASP A 183 10.91 7.41 10.04
N LEU A 184 10.33 6.70 9.08
CA LEU A 184 9.42 5.57 9.30
C LEU A 184 9.99 4.52 10.27
N GLU A 185 11.21 4.07 10.03
CA GLU A 185 11.83 3.02 10.86
C GLU A 185 12.18 3.52 12.26
N ALA A 186 12.66 4.77 12.37
CA ALA A 186 12.99 5.39 13.67
C ALA A 186 11.74 5.57 14.55
N VAL A 187 10.61 6.01 13.95
CA VAL A 187 9.34 6.16 14.67
C VAL A 187 8.78 4.80 15.07
N LYS A 188 8.85 3.80 14.18
CA LYS A 188 8.47 2.42 14.49
C LYS A 188 9.23 1.89 15.70
N GLN A 189 10.57 2.01 15.71
CA GLN A 189 11.41 1.56 16.84
C GLN A 189 11.00 2.21 18.15
N LYS A 190 10.79 3.53 18.17
CA LYS A 190 10.36 4.25 19.38
C LYS A 190 8.99 3.77 19.89
N LEU A 191 8.07 3.45 18.99
CA LEU A 191 6.77 2.87 19.35
C LEU A 191 6.95 1.48 19.98
N GLU A 192 7.78 0.64 19.38
CA GLU A 192 8.08 -0.71 19.89
C GLU A 192 8.82 -0.67 21.24
N GLU A 193 9.76 0.28 21.45
CA GLU A 193 10.41 0.52 22.75
C GLU A 193 9.41 0.91 23.86
N LYS A 194 8.33 1.61 23.50
CA LYS A 194 7.21 1.93 24.38
C LYS A 194 6.17 0.77 24.46
N GLU A 195 6.54 -0.41 23.99
CA GLU A 195 5.74 -1.64 24.01
C GLU A 195 4.44 -1.55 23.19
N ILE A 196 4.39 -0.66 22.18
CA ILE A 196 3.30 -0.61 21.21
C ILE A 196 3.57 -1.63 20.10
N LYS A 197 2.64 -2.56 19.96
CA LYS A 197 2.68 -3.54 18.88
C LYS A 197 2.27 -2.89 17.55
N VAL A 198 3.18 -2.82 16.60
CA VAL A 198 2.92 -2.36 15.24
C VAL A 198 2.35 -3.52 14.40
N ASP A 199 1.22 -3.29 13.74
CA ASP A 199 0.57 -4.30 12.85
C ASP A 199 1.25 -4.33 11.47
N SER A 200 1.54 -3.16 10.90
CA SER A 200 2.23 -3.06 9.61
C SER A 200 2.83 -1.68 9.39
N THR A 201 3.84 -1.64 8.51
CA THR A 201 4.42 -0.41 7.98
C THR A 201 4.36 -0.39 6.45
N SER A 202 4.28 0.79 5.87
CA SER A 202 4.29 1.01 4.42
C SER A 202 4.76 2.41 4.08
N ILE A 203 5.10 2.62 2.81
CA ILE A 203 5.20 3.96 2.24
C ILE A 203 3.95 4.15 1.39
N ASP A 204 3.17 5.16 1.72
CA ASP A 204 1.88 5.43 1.09
C ASP A 204 1.88 6.78 0.38
N LEU A 205 1.01 6.93 -0.64
CA LEU A 205 0.68 8.21 -1.25
C LEU A 205 -0.59 8.75 -0.58
N VAL A 206 -0.43 9.78 0.23
CA VAL A 206 -1.52 10.37 1.02
C VAL A 206 -2.03 11.60 0.29
N PRO A 207 -3.34 11.74 0.03
CA PRO A 207 -3.87 12.94 -0.61
C PRO A 207 -3.74 14.15 0.30
N LYS A 208 -3.36 15.31 -0.29
CA LYS A 208 -3.28 16.59 0.41
C LYS A 208 -4.66 17.15 0.73
N GLU A 209 -5.63 16.90 -0.16
CA GLU A 209 -7.01 17.30 -0.01
C GLU A 209 -7.94 16.16 -0.41
N GLU A 210 -9.01 15.99 0.35
CA GLU A 210 -10.03 14.97 0.11
C GLU A 210 -11.25 15.51 -0.62
N VAL A 211 -11.85 14.68 -1.44
CA VAL A 211 -13.09 14.95 -2.17
C VAL A 211 -14.21 14.11 -1.61
N SER A 212 -15.29 14.77 -1.18
CA SER A 212 -16.51 14.08 -0.76
C SER A 212 -17.42 13.87 -1.97
N LEU A 213 -17.92 12.66 -2.15
CA LEU A 213 -18.84 12.29 -3.21
C LEU A 213 -20.17 11.82 -2.63
N ASN A 214 -21.21 11.81 -3.48
CA ASN A 214 -22.48 11.17 -3.18
C ASN A 214 -22.34 9.63 -3.21
N ASP A 215 -23.33 8.92 -2.68
CA ASP A 215 -23.27 7.45 -2.52
C ASP A 215 -23.20 6.71 -3.88
N ALA A 216 -23.80 7.25 -4.93
CA ALA A 216 -23.77 6.65 -6.26
C ALA A 216 -22.34 6.70 -6.85
N ASP A 217 -21.67 7.84 -6.75
CA ASP A 217 -20.29 8.00 -7.20
C ASP A 217 -19.31 7.21 -6.32
N LYS A 218 -19.54 7.15 -5.00
CA LYS A 218 -18.76 6.27 -4.11
C LYS A 218 -18.86 4.80 -4.53
N ALA A 219 -20.08 4.33 -4.84
CA ALA A 219 -20.27 2.96 -5.32
C ALA A 219 -19.59 2.71 -6.68
N ALA A 220 -19.57 3.71 -7.57
CA ALA A 220 -18.87 3.63 -8.84
C ALA A 220 -17.33 3.61 -8.64
N CYS A 221 -16.80 4.42 -7.71
CA CYS A 221 -15.39 4.39 -7.32
C CYS A 221 -14.99 3.02 -6.78
N GLN A 222 -15.82 2.41 -5.91
CA GLN A 222 -15.55 1.08 -5.37
C GLN A 222 -15.42 0.03 -6.48
N LYS A 223 -16.29 0.06 -7.51
CA LYS A 223 -16.20 -0.83 -8.68
C LYS A 223 -14.90 -0.64 -9.44
N LEU A 224 -14.46 0.62 -9.63
CA LEU A 224 -13.17 0.91 -10.27
C LEU A 224 -12.01 0.33 -9.45
N PHE A 225 -12.00 0.54 -8.13
CA PHE A 225 -10.93 0.04 -7.26
C PHE A 225 -10.90 -1.49 -7.21
N ASP A 226 -12.07 -2.14 -7.11
CA ASP A 226 -12.16 -3.59 -7.15
C ASP A 226 -11.62 -4.16 -8.48
N ALA A 227 -11.96 -3.52 -9.60
CA ALA A 227 -11.49 -3.93 -10.92
C ALA A 227 -9.97 -3.71 -11.09
N LEU A 228 -9.43 -2.62 -10.57
CA LEU A 228 -7.98 -2.37 -10.57
C LEU A 228 -7.25 -3.38 -9.66
N ASP A 229 -7.78 -3.67 -8.46
CA ASP A 229 -7.17 -4.66 -7.55
C ASP A 229 -7.20 -6.08 -8.12
N GLU A 230 -8.15 -6.38 -9.03
CA GLU A 230 -8.19 -7.64 -9.77
C GLU A 230 -7.04 -7.80 -10.79
N ASN A 231 -6.38 -6.74 -11.23
CA ASN A 231 -5.24 -6.82 -12.14
C ASN A 231 -3.97 -7.26 -11.39
N ASP A 232 -3.30 -8.30 -11.90
CA ASP A 232 -2.13 -8.91 -11.25
C ASP A 232 -0.90 -7.98 -11.18
N SER A 233 -0.82 -7.00 -12.08
CA SER A 233 0.28 -6.02 -12.09
C SER A 233 0.08 -4.89 -11.09
N VAL A 234 -1.16 -4.63 -10.67
CA VAL A 234 -1.48 -3.57 -9.70
C VAL A 234 -1.10 -4.01 -8.29
N GLN A 235 -0.35 -3.17 -7.60
CA GLN A 235 0.09 -3.37 -6.22
C GLN A 235 -0.74 -2.55 -5.24
N ASN A 236 -0.79 -1.24 -5.45
CA ASN A 236 -1.51 -0.30 -4.59
C ASN A 236 -2.37 0.65 -5.43
N ILE A 237 -3.47 1.10 -4.82
CA ILE A 237 -4.38 2.09 -5.38
C ILE A 237 -4.56 3.16 -4.32
N TYR A 238 -4.33 4.42 -4.70
CA TYR A 238 -4.52 5.57 -3.84
C TYR A 238 -5.52 6.52 -4.50
N SER A 239 -6.34 7.16 -3.69
CA SER A 239 -7.28 8.16 -4.19
C SER A 239 -7.47 9.28 -3.17
N ASN A 240 -7.96 10.41 -3.63
CA ASN A 240 -8.37 11.51 -2.78
C ASN A 240 -9.87 11.45 -2.40
N LEU A 241 -10.52 10.31 -2.58
CA LEU A 241 -11.89 10.09 -2.13
C LEU A 241 -11.96 10.10 -0.61
N LYS A 242 -12.83 10.94 -0.06
CA LYS A 242 -13.16 10.91 1.36
C LYS A 242 -14.08 9.72 1.66
N MET A 243 -13.65 8.88 2.56
CA MET A 243 -14.38 7.70 3.02
C MET A 243 -15.53 8.06 3.96
#